data_ee49e34020e7ad14f65e043dbc609f58
#
_entry.id   ee49e34020e7ad14f65e043dbc609f58
#
_cell.length_a   1.000
_cell.length_b   1.000
_cell.length_c   1.000
_cell.angle_alpha   90.00
_cell.angle_beta   90.00
_cell.angle_gamma   90.00
#
_symmetry.space_group_name_H-M   'P 1'
#
loop_
_entity.id
_entity.type
_entity.pdbx_description
1 polymer ?
#
loop_
_entity_poly.entity_id
_entity_poly.type
_entity_poly.pdbx_seq_one_letter_code
_entity_poly.pdbx_strand_id
1 'polypeptide(L)'
;LEDWQIGGLLYDHAVMQARLAQRTSSLRGILWHQGEGDCTPERYPLYEERLTLILQGFRRDLCLPEVPILVGGLGDFLADRTEDPSLKNYVFVNQALQDLAAHNAAIGFVPADGLLPNPDNLHFCAKALREFGLRYYARFREMEERG
;
A
#
# COMPACT_ATOMS: atom_id res chain seq x y z
N LEU A 1 -2.39 6.75 8.19
CA LEU A 1 -3.60 5.91 8.03
C LEU A 1 -4.87 6.52 8.65
N GLU A 2 -4.78 7.57 9.47
CA GLU A 2 -5.96 8.15 10.15
C GLU A 2 -7.06 8.55 9.17
N ASP A 3 -6.73 9.19 8.05
CA ASP A 3 -7.71 9.62 7.04
C ASP A 3 -8.32 8.45 6.25
N TRP A 4 -7.75 7.26 6.36
CA TRP A 4 -8.19 6.03 5.71
C TRP A 4 -9.00 5.10 6.61
N GLN A 5 -9.32 5.51 7.84
CA GLN A 5 -10.13 4.69 8.74
C GLN A 5 -11.52 4.42 8.13
N ILE A 6 -12.07 3.26 8.43
CA ILE A 6 -13.43 2.87 8.01
C ILE A 6 -14.42 3.93 8.50
N GLY A 7 -15.24 4.46 7.60
CA GLY A 7 -16.13 5.58 7.84
C GLY A 7 -15.45 6.96 7.77
N GLY A 8 -14.15 7.02 7.46
CA GLY A 8 -13.45 8.26 7.14
C GLY A 8 -13.63 8.66 5.68
N LEU A 9 -13.39 9.94 5.39
CA LEU A 9 -13.67 10.53 4.07
C LEU A 9 -12.97 9.80 2.93
N LEU A 10 -11.67 9.46 3.07
CA LEU A 10 -10.92 8.79 2.00
C LEU A 10 -11.41 7.35 1.79
N TYR A 11 -11.66 6.62 2.88
CA TYR A 11 -12.19 5.27 2.81
C TYR A 11 -13.55 5.23 2.12
N ASP A 12 -14.49 6.06 2.58
CA ASP A 12 -15.86 6.09 2.04
C ASP A 12 -15.88 6.50 0.58
N HIS A 13 -15.05 7.48 0.18
CA HIS A 13 -14.88 7.87 -1.22
C HIS A 13 -14.31 6.73 -2.07
N ALA A 14 -13.29 6.02 -1.59
CA ALA A 14 -12.72 4.89 -2.32
C ALA A 14 -13.74 3.77 -2.53
N VAL A 15 -14.50 3.41 -1.49
CA VAL A 15 -15.56 2.41 -1.57
C VAL A 15 -16.66 2.87 -2.53
N MET A 16 -17.10 4.12 -2.46
CA MET A 16 -18.13 4.67 -3.35
C MET A 16 -17.67 4.61 -4.81
N GLN A 17 -16.46 5.06 -5.13
CA GLN A 17 -15.93 5.06 -6.50
C GLN A 17 -15.75 3.62 -7.03
N ALA A 18 -15.24 2.73 -6.18
CA ALA A 18 -15.10 1.32 -6.55
C ALA A 18 -16.45 0.65 -6.84
N ARG A 19 -17.48 0.88 -6.00
CA ARG A 19 -18.85 0.39 -6.24
C ARG A 19 -19.45 0.97 -7.51
N LEU A 20 -19.17 2.23 -7.82
CA LEU A 20 -19.62 2.84 -9.08
C LEU A 20 -18.96 2.14 -10.28
N ALA A 21 -17.67 1.88 -10.22
CA ALA A 21 -16.93 1.15 -11.25
C ALA A 21 -17.43 -0.29 -11.42
N GLN A 22 -17.80 -0.97 -10.32
CA GLN A 22 -18.33 -2.34 -10.35
C GLN A 22 -19.68 -2.46 -11.09
N ARG A 23 -20.36 -1.35 -11.39
CA ARG A 23 -21.61 -1.38 -12.19
C ARG A 23 -21.37 -1.79 -13.65
N THR A 24 -20.16 -1.57 -14.17
CA THR A 24 -19.82 -1.80 -15.57
C THR A 24 -18.51 -2.59 -15.75
N SER A 25 -17.83 -2.93 -14.65
CA SER A 25 -16.55 -3.64 -14.66
C SER A 25 -16.40 -4.58 -13.47
N SER A 26 -15.37 -5.40 -13.48
CA SER A 26 -15.01 -6.29 -12.36
C SER A 26 -13.71 -5.82 -11.75
N LEU A 27 -13.67 -5.64 -10.44
CA LEU A 27 -12.45 -5.39 -9.70
C LEU A 27 -11.63 -6.69 -9.60
N ARG A 28 -10.36 -6.63 -10.01
CA ARG A 28 -9.47 -7.79 -10.09
C ARG A 28 -8.39 -7.78 -9.00
N GLY A 29 -8.22 -6.66 -8.32
CA GLY A 29 -7.23 -6.49 -7.27
C GLY A 29 -7.29 -5.11 -6.63
N ILE A 30 -6.55 -4.93 -5.55
CA ILE A 30 -6.35 -3.66 -4.87
C ILE A 30 -4.85 -3.38 -4.83
N LEU A 31 -4.44 -2.19 -5.25
CA LEU A 31 -3.07 -1.72 -5.12
C LEU A 31 -3.03 -0.67 -4.01
N TRP A 32 -2.22 -0.91 -3.00
CA TRP A 32 -2.02 -0.01 -1.87
C TRP A 32 -0.61 0.53 -1.86
N HIS A 33 -0.48 1.85 -1.80
CA HIS A 33 0.80 2.52 -1.60
C HIS A 33 0.57 3.76 -0.73
N GLN A 34 0.99 3.70 0.51
CA GLN A 34 0.88 4.76 1.51
C GLN A 34 1.73 4.38 2.73
N GLY A 35 2.27 5.34 3.48
CA GLY A 35 2.96 5.04 4.73
C GLY A 35 3.88 6.14 5.22
N GLU A 36 4.27 7.11 4.38
CA GLU A 36 5.23 8.16 4.72
C GLU A 36 4.77 8.96 5.95
N GLY A 37 3.50 9.33 6.01
CA GLY A 37 2.92 10.03 7.16
C GLY A 37 2.75 9.18 8.42
N ASP A 38 3.02 7.87 8.33
CA ASP A 38 2.95 6.94 9.45
C ASP A 38 4.33 6.53 9.98
N CYS A 39 5.41 7.15 9.49
CA CYS A 39 6.79 6.90 9.94
C CYS A 39 7.12 7.48 11.32
N THR A 40 6.20 8.12 12.01
CA THR A 40 6.46 8.68 13.35
C THR A 40 6.45 7.60 14.44
N PRO A 41 7.18 7.78 15.55
CA PRO A 41 7.22 6.81 16.65
C PRO A 41 5.86 6.44 17.24
N GLU A 42 4.88 7.34 17.14
CA GLU A 42 3.51 7.13 17.63
C GLU A 42 2.64 6.34 16.67
N ARG A 43 3.02 6.25 15.37
CA ARG A 43 2.17 5.72 14.31
C ARG A 43 2.66 4.40 13.75
N TYR A 44 3.96 4.27 13.44
CA TYR A 44 4.46 3.04 12.82
C TYR A 44 4.20 1.77 13.65
N PRO A 45 4.21 1.79 15.01
CA PRO A 45 3.93 0.58 15.78
C PRO A 45 2.48 0.07 15.63
N LEU A 46 1.57 0.94 15.17
CA LEU A 46 0.16 0.63 14.96
C LEU A 46 -0.18 0.40 13.48
N TYR A 47 0.80 0.53 12.59
CA TYR A 47 0.57 0.55 11.14
C TYR A 47 -0.01 -0.76 10.63
N GLU A 48 0.57 -1.90 11.02
CA GLU A 48 0.10 -3.24 10.57
C GLU A 48 -1.34 -3.49 10.98
N GLU A 49 -1.68 -3.27 12.26
CA GLU A 49 -3.03 -3.46 12.78
C GLU A 49 -4.04 -2.57 12.06
N ARG A 50 -3.75 -1.28 11.94
CA ARG A 50 -4.64 -0.30 11.29
C ARG A 50 -4.84 -0.61 9.82
N LEU A 51 -3.77 -0.93 9.09
CA LEU A 51 -3.88 -1.29 7.67
C LEU A 51 -4.66 -2.59 7.49
N THR A 52 -4.46 -3.59 8.35
CA THR A 52 -5.25 -4.83 8.33
C THR A 52 -6.75 -4.54 8.38
N LEU A 53 -7.19 -3.67 9.28
CA LEU A 53 -8.60 -3.30 9.41
C LEU A 53 -9.13 -2.61 8.15
N ILE A 54 -8.35 -1.70 7.57
CA ILE A 54 -8.72 -0.98 6.33
C ILE A 54 -8.87 -1.97 5.17
N LEU A 55 -7.90 -2.86 4.96
CA LEU A 55 -7.91 -3.83 3.86
C LEU A 55 -9.04 -4.86 4.01
N GLN A 56 -9.32 -5.31 5.24
CA GLN A 56 -10.47 -6.15 5.54
C GLN A 56 -11.79 -5.41 5.27
N GLY A 57 -11.85 -4.14 5.62
CA GLY A 57 -12.97 -3.26 5.31
C GLY A 57 -13.25 -3.19 3.81
N PHE A 58 -12.22 -2.95 2.97
CA PHE A 58 -12.38 -2.95 1.52
C PHE A 58 -12.91 -4.29 0.99
N ARG A 59 -12.37 -5.42 1.46
CA ARG A 59 -12.87 -6.76 1.07
C ARG A 59 -14.35 -6.92 1.38
N ARG A 60 -14.75 -6.57 2.59
CA ARG A 60 -16.15 -6.66 3.04
C ARG A 60 -17.06 -5.74 2.24
N ASP A 61 -16.70 -4.46 2.17
CA ASP A 61 -17.59 -3.42 1.63
C ASP A 61 -17.67 -3.43 0.10
N LEU A 62 -16.71 -4.03 -0.58
CA LEU A 62 -16.70 -4.23 -2.03
C LEU A 62 -17.09 -5.66 -2.44
N CYS A 63 -17.38 -6.54 -1.47
CA CYS A 63 -17.69 -7.95 -1.72
C CYS A 63 -16.60 -8.68 -2.52
N LEU A 64 -15.34 -8.48 -2.13
CA LEU A 64 -14.15 -9.01 -2.83
C LEU A 64 -13.30 -9.90 -1.91
N PRO A 65 -13.80 -11.04 -1.41
CA PRO A 65 -13.09 -11.84 -0.40
C PRO A 65 -11.74 -12.37 -0.88
N GLU A 66 -11.61 -12.65 -2.19
CA GLU A 66 -10.49 -13.41 -2.75
C GLU A 66 -9.59 -12.64 -3.72
N VAL A 67 -9.91 -11.36 -4.04
CA VAL A 67 -9.01 -10.62 -4.93
C VAL A 67 -7.65 -10.34 -4.30
N PRO A 68 -6.56 -10.40 -5.06
CA PRO A 68 -5.25 -10.03 -4.57
C PRO A 68 -5.22 -8.57 -4.08
N ILE A 69 -4.56 -8.33 -2.95
CA ILE A 69 -4.18 -7.00 -2.49
C ILE A 69 -2.66 -6.91 -2.54
N LEU A 70 -2.14 -5.90 -3.24
CA LEU A 70 -0.71 -5.68 -3.32
C LEU A 70 -0.35 -4.41 -2.56
N VAL A 71 0.56 -4.55 -1.61
CA VAL A 71 1.05 -3.46 -0.78
C VAL A 71 2.48 -3.13 -1.19
N GLY A 72 2.72 -1.88 -1.58
CA GLY A 72 4.02 -1.42 -2.05
C GLY A 72 4.85 -0.82 -0.93
N GLY A 73 6.13 -1.19 -0.89
CA GLY A 73 7.09 -0.65 0.05
C GLY A 73 7.41 0.83 -0.21
N LEU A 74 7.82 1.53 0.83
CA LEU A 74 8.33 2.89 0.77
C LEU A 74 9.78 2.88 0.26
N GLY A 75 10.19 3.96 -0.41
CA GLY A 75 11.52 4.06 -1.02
C GLY A 75 12.63 4.31 -0.02
N ASP A 76 13.82 3.73 -0.28
CA ASP A 76 15.02 3.83 0.57
C ASP A 76 15.51 5.27 0.71
N PHE A 77 15.24 6.11 -0.28
CA PHE A 77 15.61 7.53 -0.31
C PHE A 77 15.00 8.36 0.82
N LEU A 78 13.96 7.85 1.48
CA LEU A 78 13.36 8.52 2.64
C LEU A 78 14.35 8.66 3.81
N ALA A 79 15.36 7.78 3.87
CA ALA A 79 16.44 7.88 4.86
C ALA A 79 17.30 9.16 4.71
N ASP A 80 17.40 9.69 3.48
CA ASP A 80 18.24 10.84 3.14
C ASP A 80 17.53 12.19 3.33
N ARG A 81 16.23 12.17 3.65
CA ARG A 81 15.46 13.39 3.84
C ARG A 81 15.73 14.01 5.20
N THR A 82 16.35 15.18 5.20
CA THR A 82 16.78 15.88 6.42
C THR A 82 15.68 16.75 7.05
N GLU A 83 14.70 17.19 6.25
CA GLU A 83 13.59 18.06 6.69
C GLU A 83 12.61 17.34 7.61
N ASP A 84 12.49 16.03 7.47
CA ASP A 84 11.67 15.19 8.34
C ASP A 84 12.43 13.92 8.77
N PRO A 85 13.14 13.97 9.90
CA PRO A 85 13.92 12.84 10.41
C PRO A 85 13.07 11.60 10.75
N SER A 86 11.76 11.74 10.94
CA SER A 86 10.88 10.60 11.23
C SER A 86 10.76 9.64 10.05
N LEU A 87 10.99 10.12 8.83
CA LEU A 87 10.94 9.30 7.63
C LEU A 87 11.99 8.17 7.60
N LYS A 88 13.05 8.26 8.40
CA LYS A 88 13.99 7.14 8.60
C LYS A 88 13.33 5.89 9.17
N ASN A 89 12.18 6.04 9.81
CA ASN A 89 11.40 4.92 10.33
C ASN A 89 10.58 4.20 9.25
N TYR A 90 10.71 4.58 7.97
CA TYR A 90 10.10 3.86 6.84
C TYR A 90 10.40 2.36 6.88
N VAL A 91 11.53 1.98 7.42
CA VAL A 91 11.94 0.57 7.58
C VAL A 91 10.94 -0.22 8.43
N PHE A 92 10.35 0.38 9.45
CA PHE A 92 9.34 -0.26 10.29
C PHE A 92 7.99 -0.37 9.58
N VAL A 93 7.63 0.62 8.76
CA VAL A 93 6.44 0.56 7.89
C VAL A 93 6.62 -0.52 6.84
N ASN A 94 7.79 -0.59 6.19
CA ASN A 94 8.10 -1.65 5.22
C ASN A 94 8.08 -3.04 5.85
N GLN A 95 8.59 -3.18 7.09
CA GLN A 95 8.50 -4.44 7.82
C GLN A 95 7.04 -4.85 8.06
N ALA A 96 6.20 -3.93 8.53
CA ALA A 96 4.78 -4.19 8.73
C ALA A 96 4.06 -4.62 7.43
N LEU A 97 4.40 -4.02 6.29
CA LEU A 97 3.86 -4.41 4.98
C LEU A 97 4.31 -5.83 4.57
N GLN A 98 5.57 -6.19 4.88
CA GLN A 98 6.09 -7.54 4.63
C GLN A 98 5.41 -8.57 5.53
N ASP A 99 5.23 -8.24 6.80
CA ASP A 99 4.58 -9.13 7.79
C ASP A 99 3.11 -9.37 7.41
N LEU A 100 2.38 -8.34 6.97
CA LEU A 100 1.04 -8.48 6.41
C LEU A 100 0.98 -9.49 5.25
N ALA A 101 1.94 -9.39 4.31
CA ALA A 101 2.00 -10.30 3.17
C ALA A 101 2.45 -11.72 3.57
N ALA A 102 3.29 -11.86 4.59
CA ALA A 102 3.74 -13.15 5.09
C ALA A 102 2.61 -13.92 5.81
N HIS A 103 1.74 -13.20 6.51
CA HIS A 103 0.64 -13.79 7.29
C HIS A 103 -0.67 -13.94 6.52
N ASN A 104 -0.77 -13.42 5.29
CA ASN A 104 -1.98 -13.46 4.48
C ASN A 104 -1.69 -13.77 3.02
N ALA A 105 -1.98 -14.98 2.56
CA ALA A 105 -1.72 -15.43 1.19
C ALA A 105 -2.41 -14.57 0.10
N ALA A 106 -3.49 -13.85 0.45
CA ALA A 106 -4.19 -12.95 -0.46
C ALA A 106 -3.62 -11.51 -0.45
N ILE A 107 -2.51 -11.27 0.27
CA ILE A 107 -1.76 -10.01 0.26
C ILE A 107 -0.36 -10.27 -0.29
N GLY A 108 0.08 -9.45 -1.26
CA GLY A 108 1.42 -9.51 -1.85
C GLY A 108 2.21 -8.25 -1.54
N PHE A 109 3.44 -8.39 -1.03
CA PHE A 109 4.37 -7.28 -0.89
C PHE A 109 5.11 -7.02 -2.21
N VAL A 110 5.27 -5.74 -2.55
CA VAL A 110 6.01 -5.28 -3.73
C VAL A 110 7.16 -4.38 -3.27
N PRO A 111 8.42 -4.81 -3.42
CA PRO A 111 9.58 -4.07 -2.93
C PRO A 111 9.84 -2.81 -3.77
N ALA A 112 10.23 -1.73 -3.09
CA ALA A 112 10.63 -0.45 -3.70
C ALA A 112 12.15 -0.24 -3.76
N ASP A 113 12.94 -1.26 -3.38
CA ASP A 113 14.40 -1.19 -3.29
C ASP A 113 15.03 -0.66 -4.59
N GLY A 114 15.92 0.31 -4.46
CA GLY A 114 16.66 0.90 -5.57
C GLY A 114 15.83 1.78 -6.52
N LEU A 115 14.57 2.03 -6.22
CA LEU A 115 13.76 2.99 -6.98
C LEU A 115 14.15 4.43 -6.61
N LEU A 116 14.28 5.28 -7.62
CA LEU A 116 14.81 6.63 -7.46
C LEU A 116 13.73 7.66 -7.12
N PRO A 117 14.06 8.68 -6.29
CA PRO A 117 13.14 9.75 -5.95
C PRO A 117 13.06 10.84 -7.03
N ASN A 118 12.08 11.70 -6.87
CA ASN A 118 12.07 13.06 -7.38
C ASN A 118 13.06 13.94 -6.57
N PRO A 119 13.34 15.18 -7.01
CA PRO A 119 14.20 16.13 -6.28
C PRO A 119 13.74 16.45 -4.84
N ASP A 120 12.50 16.14 -4.50
CA ASP A 120 11.94 16.34 -3.15
C ASP A 120 12.34 15.24 -2.16
N ASN A 121 13.02 14.16 -2.60
CA ASN A 121 13.36 12.99 -1.80
C ASN A 121 12.17 12.43 -0.97
N LEU A 122 10.95 12.59 -1.47
CA LEU A 122 9.73 12.08 -0.83
C LEU A 122 8.94 11.18 -1.79
N HIS A 123 8.81 11.62 -3.04
CA HIS A 123 8.04 10.89 -4.05
C HIS A 123 8.96 10.20 -5.05
N PHE A 124 8.53 9.08 -5.58
CA PHE A 124 9.25 8.40 -6.68
C PHE A 124 9.24 9.25 -7.96
N CYS A 125 10.35 9.24 -8.70
CA CYS A 125 10.37 9.84 -10.02
C CYS A 125 9.54 9.02 -11.04
N ALA A 126 9.17 9.63 -12.16
CA ALA A 126 8.31 9.00 -13.17
C ALA A 126 8.90 7.67 -13.73
N LYS A 127 10.24 7.57 -13.85
CA LYS A 127 10.90 6.32 -14.27
C LYS A 127 10.74 5.23 -13.21
N ALA A 128 10.95 5.59 -11.94
CA ALA A 128 10.78 4.67 -10.82
C ALA A 128 9.32 4.20 -10.69
N LEU A 129 8.33 5.08 -10.87
CA LEU A 129 6.92 4.69 -10.85
C LEU A 129 6.55 3.69 -11.96
N ARG A 130 7.14 3.81 -13.15
CA ARG A 130 6.94 2.82 -14.23
C ARG A 130 7.54 1.47 -13.86
N GLU A 131 8.75 1.46 -13.34
CA GLU A 131 9.41 0.23 -12.85
C GLU A 131 8.60 -0.39 -11.70
N PHE A 132 8.14 0.42 -10.76
CA PHE A 132 7.33 -0.05 -9.64
C PHE A 132 6.00 -0.66 -10.13
N GLY A 133 5.38 -0.03 -11.13
CA GLY A 133 4.19 -0.59 -11.79
C GLY A 133 4.43 -1.97 -12.41
N LEU A 134 5.61 -2.20 -13.02
CA LEU A 134 5.98 -3.51 -13.54
C LEU A 134 6.17 -4.54 -12.42
N ARG A 135 6.75 -4.15 -11.28
CA ARG A 135 6.88 -5.02 -10.11
C ARG A 135 5.50 -5.37 -9.51
N TYR A 136 4.59 -4.41 -9.42
CA TYR A 136 3.20 -4.65 -9.01
C TYR A 136 2.52 -5.65 -9.95
N TYR A 137 2.66 -5.47 -11.27
CA TYR A 137 2.07 -6.36 -12.26
C TYR A 137 2.64 -7.77 -12.17
N ALA A 138 3.96 -7.91 -12.06
CA ALA A 138 4.59 -9.22 -11.90
C ALA A 138 4.07 -9.95 -10.66
N ARG A 139 4.01 -9.23 -9.51
CA ARG A 139 3.50 -9.81 -8.28
C ARG A 139 2.01 -10.17 -8.35
N PHE A 140 1.20 -9.34 -9.02
CA PHE A 140 -0.20 -9.65 -9.28
C PHE A 140 -0.35 -10.96 -10.06
N ARG A 141 0.42 -11.12 -11.14
CA ARG A 141 0.40 -12.34 -11.97
C ARG A 141 0.78 -13.60 -11.18
N GLU A 142 1.84 -13.50 -10.35
CA GLU A 142 2.23 -14.61 -9.48
C GLU A 142 1.11 -15.04 -8.50
N MET A 143 0.34 -14.07 -8.01
CA MET A 143 -0.77 -14.35 -7.09
C MET A 143 -1.98 -14.94 -7.82
N GLU A 144 -2.30 -14.48 -9.04
CA GLU A 144 -3.38 -15.06 -9.86
C GLU A 144 -3.09 -16.52 -10.26
N GLU A 145 -1.82 -16.88 -10.48
CA GLU A 145 -1.44 -18.25 -10.90
C GLU A 145 -1.45 -19.26 -9.73
N ARG A 146 -1.52 -18.77 -8.49
CA ARG A 146 -1.56 -19.61 -7.27
C ARG A 146 -2.97 -19.87 -6.74
N GLY A 147 -3.95 -19.10 -7.16
CA GLY A 147 -5.35 -19.20 -6.77
C GLY A 147 -6.18 -19.91 -7.84
#